data_b7ac2f7f20b3da52b1f706e007dba0cc
#
_entry.id   b7ac2f7f20b3da52b1f706e007dba0cc
#
_cell.length_a   1.000
_cell.length_b   1.000
_cell.length_c   1.000
_cell.angle_alpha   90.00
_cell.angle_beta   90.00
_cell.angle_gamma   90.00
#
_symmetry.space_group_name_H-M   'P 1'
#
loop_
_entity.id
_entity.type
_entity.pdbx_description
1 polymer ?
#
loop_
_entity_poly.entity_id
_entity_poly.type
_entity_poly.pdbx_seq_one_letter_code
_entity_poly.pdbx_strand_id
1 'polypeptide(L)'
;MQHKLKMFGLGFVLAGMLTPALAQDDAPKSFRINNIRSNGTGCPLGTVAVNISPDQQAFTLSFSEFFAEVSPSLGIQNERKMCKVVFDTEQDPGWEYAIFAVTYRGFAALDPGVRGEQDLRFGGVGKQARTTMNLVGPYDSDYINAQEVPISSLKWSGCNGNRQKDFTIDAALTLRAPDADSQGLFTVDTVDGEVRQEYEVLWRECKGGPKKAFAICRLTVPGKSGPMQLISKHPAKKPDQALAKAKSKLAKKCGDAKGRAPNCDVNQASCSVINL
;
A
#
# COMPACT_ATOMS: atom_id res chain seq x y z
N MET A 1 51.17 -52.12 -47.93
CA MET A 1 50.90 -51.64 -46.55
C MET A 1 50.08 -50.36 -46.65
N GLN A 2 48.75 -50.44 -46.37
CA GLN A 2 47.85 -49.31 -46.48
C GLN A 2 47.53 -48.79 -45.08
N HIS A 3 47.90 -47.54 -44.79
CA HIS A 3 47.55 -46.87 -43.58
C HIS A 3 46.21 -46.10 -43.80
N LYS A 4 45.14 -46.51 -43.08
CA LYS A 4 43.85 -45.83 -43.03
C LYS A 4 43.94 -44.65 -42.09
N LEU A 5 43.70 -43.45 -42.61
CA LEU A 5 43.56 -42.20 -41.84
C LEU A 5 42.15 -42.10 -41.33
N LYS A 6 41.99 -42.08 -40.03
CA LYS A 6 40.68 -41.82 -39.36
C LYS A 6 40.48 -40.30 -39.18
N MET A 7 39.48 -39.73 -39.89
CA MET A 7 39.04 -38.39 -39.68
C MET A 7 38.17 -38.33 -38.36
N PHE A 8 38.62 -37.56 -37.38
CA PHE A 8 37.85 -37.18 -36.20
C PHE A 8 37.01 -35.96 -36.55
N GLY A 9 35.67 -36.11 -36.56
CA GLY A 9 34.75 -35.00 -36.70
C GLY A 9 34.65 -34.22 -35.37
N LEU A 10 35.03 -32.95 -35.42
CA LEU A 10 34.91 -32.01 -34.32
C LEU A 10 33.44 -31.46 -34.30
N GLY A 11 32.60 -31.99 -33.43
CA GLY A 11 31.26 -31.47 -33.20
C GLY A 11 31.30 -30.13 -32.45
N PHE A 12 30.94 -29.07 -33.12
CA PHE A 12 30.77 -27.74 -32.53
C PHE A 12 29.46 -27.72 -31.74
N VAL A 13 29.52 -27.81 -30.42
CA VAL A 13 28.38 -27.57 -29.52
C VAL A 13 28.18 -26.07 -29.40
N LEU A 14 27.15 -25.51 -30.06
CA LEU A 14 26.68 -24.15 -29.81
C LEU A 14 26.02 -24.11 -28.41
N ALA A 15 26.77 -23.69 -27.42
CA ALA A 15 26.25 -23.32 -26.15
C ALA A 15 25.46 -21.99 -26.32
N GLY A 16 24.11 -22.08 -26.39
CA GLY A 16 23.24 -20.94 -26.39
C GLY A 16 23.40 -20.20 -25.06
N MET A 17 24.03 -19.03 -25.07
CA MET A 17 24.04 -18.11 -23.93
C MET A 17 22.61 -17.61 -23.71
N LEU A 18 21.90 -18.18 -22.75
CA LEU A 18 20.72 -17.60 -22.17
C LEU A 18 21.14 -16.29 -21.43
N THR A 19 21.08 -15.18 -22.14
CA THR A 19 21.19 -13.86 -21.48
C THR A 19 20.04 -13.73 -20.50
N PRO A 20 20.29 -13.50 -19.20
CA PRO A 20 19.21 -13.18 -18.28
C PRO A 20 18.54 -11.90 -18.81
N ALA A 21 17.23 -11.99 -19.08
CA ALA A 21 16.43 -10.82 -19.38
C ALA A 21 16.52 -9.90 -18.14
N LEU A 22 17.25 -8.80 -18.28
CA LEU A 22 17.30 -7.76 -17.26
C LEU A 22 15.86 -7.35 -16.98
N ALA A 23 15.43 -7.53 -15.74
CA ALA A 23 14.15 -7.04 -15.28
C ALA A 23 14.18 -5.51 -15.46
N GLN A 24 13.39 -5.02 -16.40
CA GLN A 24 13.29 -3.59 -16.65
C GLN A 24 12.55 -2.98 -15.45
N ASP A 25 13.19 -2.02 -14.79
CA ASP A 25 12.62 -1.32 -13.64
C ASP A 25 11.29 -0.69 -14.04
N ASP A 26 10.21 -1.10 -13.38
CA ASP A 26 8.86 -0.58 -13.59
C ASP A 26 8.59 0.68 -12.74
N ALA A 27 9.63 1.27 -12.17
CA ALA A 27 9.62 2.46 -11.33
C ALA A 27 10.85 3.34 -11.63
N PRO A 28 10.80 4.65 -11.29
CA PRO A 28 11.98 5.51 -11.36
C PRO A 28 13.08 4.98 -10.44
N LYS A 29 14.33 5.32 -10.73
CA LYS A 29 15.47 4.96 -9.88
C LYS A 29 15.54 5.79 -8.61
N SER A 30 14.91 6.97 -8.61
CA SER A 30 14.90 7.89 -7.49
C SER A 30 13.48 8.40 -7.23
N PHE A 31 13.01 8.15 -6.01
CA PHE A 31 11.82 8.75 -5.44
C PHE A 31 12.12 9.21 -4.02
N ARG A 32 11.86 10.48 -3.71
CA ARG A 32 12.14 11.09 -2.42
C ARG A 32 10.93 11.82 -1.89
N ILE A 33 10.81 11.83 -0.58
CA ILE A 33 9.84 12.62 0.18
C ILE A 33 10.63 13.60 1.04
N ASN A 34 10.38 14.88 0.87
CA ASN A 34 11.10 15.98 1.49
C ASN A 34 10.14 16.92 2.23
N ASN A 35 10.69 17.76 3.12
CA ASN A 35 9.95 18.84 3.80
C ASN A 35 8.69 18.36 4.53
N ILE A 36 8.79 17.26 5.26
CA ILE A 36 7.67 16.65 5.98
C ILE A 36 7.27 17.55 7.13
N ARG A 37 5.97 17.88 7.19
CA ARG A 37 5.35 18.65 8.27
C ARG A 37 4.07 17.96 8.68
N SER A 38 3.88 17.75 9.97
CA SER A 38 2.64 17.23 10.55
C SER A 38 1.99 18.25 11.46
N ASN A 39 0.66 18.25 11.49
CA ASN A 39 -0.14 19.07 12.39
C ASN A 39 -1.50 18.42 12.61
N GLY A 40 -1.98 18.50 13.83
CA GLY A 40 -3.30 18.01 14.22
C GLY A 40 -3.30 17.37 15.61
N THR A 41 -4.49 17.11 16.12
CA THR A 41 -4.67 16.50 17.45
C THR A 41 -4.27 15.04 17.50
N GLY A 42 -4.14 14.38 16.35
CA GLY A 42 -3.69 12.97 16.22
C GLY A 42 -2.26 12.83 15.76
N CYS A 43 -1.57 13.92 15.39
CA CYS A 43 -0.17 13.86 14.99
C CYS A 43 0.56 15.19 15.29
N PRO A 44 0.83 15.47 16.54
CA PRO A 44 1.67 16.62 16.93
C PRO A 44 3.01 16.61 16.18
N LEU A 45 3.69 17.73 16.18
CA LEU A 45 5.00 17.85 15.53
C LEU A 45 5.98 16.80 16.07
N GLY A 46 6.64 16.06 15.20
CA GLY A 46 7.62 15.04 15.54
C GLY A 46 7.06 13.64 15.80
N THR A 47 5.74 13.44 15.68
CA THR A 47 5.10 12.12 15.90
C THR A 47 4.79 11.35 14.62
N VAL A 48 5.27 11.84 13.46
CA VAL A 48 5.10 11.18 12.17
C VAL A 48 6.45 10.89 11.54
N ALA A 49 6.66 9.65 11.14
CA ALA A 49 7.79 9.22 10.33
C ALA A 49 7.35 8.73 8.95
N VAL A 50 8.20 8.89 7.95
CA VAL A 50 7.98 8.41 6.58
C VAL A 50 9.10 7.48 6.17
N ASN A 51 8.75 6.37 5.55
CA ASN A 51 9.69 5.42 4.95
C ASN A 51 9.25 5.05 3.53
N ILE A 52 10.19 4.97 2.58
CA ILE A 52 9.94 4.55 1.20
C ILE A 52 10.43 3.13 1.03
N SER A 53 9.62 2.28 0.39
CA SER A 53 10.01 0.90 0.10
C SER A 53 11.23 0.85 -0.84
N PRO A 54 12.14 -0.12 -0.70
CA PRO A 54 13.34 -0.22 -1.53
C PRO A 54 13.03 -0.32 -3.05
N ASP A 55 11.89 -0.88 -3.40
CA ASP A 55 11.40 -0.98 -4.79
C ASP A 55 10.65 0.27 -5.27
N GLN A 56 10.54 1.29 -4.41
CA GLN A 56 9.85 2.56 -4.67
C GLN A 56 8.39 2.41 -5.12
N GLN A 57 7.79 1.27 -4.79
CA GLN A 57 6.40 0.95 -5.12
C GLN A 57 5.42 1.34 -4.00
N ALA A 58 5.94 1.73 -2.83
CA ALA A 58 5.14 2.16 -1.69
C ALA A 58 5.91 3.15 -0.81
N PHE A 59 5.19 3.94 -0.05
CA PHE A 59 5.72 4.62 1.12
C PHE A 59 4.81 4.39 2.32
N THR A 60 5.38 4.51 3.51
CA THR A 60 4.72 4.25 4.77
C THR A 60 4.76 5.49 5.64
N LEU A 61 3.63 5.85 6.25
CA LEU A 61 3.56 6.76 7.38
C LEU A 61 3.42 5.95 8.66
N SER A 62 4.27 6.23 9.62
CA SER A 62 4.20 5.71 10.98
C SER A 62 3.83 6.83 11.94
N PHE A 63 2.96 6.55 12.90
CA PHE A 63 2.46 7.52 13.87
C PHE A 63 2.74 7.00 15.28
N SER A 64 3.13 7.84 16.20
CA SER A 64 3.31 7.49 17.62
C SER A 64 2.15 7.92 18.52
N GLU A 65 1.22 8.75 18.02
CA GLU A 65 0.15 9.33 18.83
C GLU A 65 -1.21 9.40 18.11
N PHE A 66 -1.40 8.60 17.03
CA PHE A 66 -2.64 8.66 16.27
C PHE A 66 -3.65 7.63 16.75
N PHE A 67 -4.33 7.95 17.84
CA PHE A 67 -5.40 7.14 18.43
C PHE A 67 -6.57 7.99 18.89
N ALA A 68 -7.76 7.39 18.98
CA ALA A 68 -8.96 7.95 19.58
C ALA A 68 -9.46 7.01 20.68
N GLU A 69 -10.02 7.58 21.76
CA GLU A 69 -10.51 6.86 22.92
C GLU A 69 -11.88 7.40 23.34
N VAL A 70 -12.80 6.52 23.66
CA VAL A 70 -14.03 6.84 24.39
C VAL A 70 -14.07 6.06 25.70
N SER A 71 -14.41 6.69 26.79
CA SER A 71 -14.35 6.07 28.10
C SER A 71 -15.24 6.77 29.13
N PRO A 72 -16.01 6.01 29.95
CA PRO A 72 -16.77 6.55 31.06
C PRO A 72 -15.89 7.31 32.06
N SER A 73 -14.69 6.80 32.35
CA SER A 73 -13.75 7.43 33.28
C SER A 73 -13.26 8.80 32.87
N LEU A 74 -13.22 9.06 31.55
CA LEU A 74 -12.86 10.36 30.96
C LEU A 74 -14.09 11.22 30.65
N GLY A 75 -15.30 10.66 30.75
CA GLY A 75 -16.54 11.34 30.34
C GLY A 75 -16.62 11.60 28.83
N ILE A 76 -15.88 10.82 28.03
CA ILE A 76 -15.78 11.00 26.57
C ILE A 76 -16.60 9.94 25.87
N GLN A 77 -17.69 10.33 25.20
CA GLN A 77 -18.54 9.45 24.36
C GLN A 77 -18.24 9.60 22.86
N ASN A 78 -17.64 10.71 22.47
CA ASN A 78 -17.26 10.98 21.08
C ASN A 78 -15.89 11.64 21.03
N GLU A 79 -14.98 11.05 20.30
CA GLU A 79 -13.68 11.66 20.07
C GLU A 79 -13.35 11.69 18.58
N ARG A 80 -12.73 12.79 18.14
CA ARG A 80 -12.20 12.95 16.80
C ARG A 80 -10.76 13.46 16.88
N LYS A 81 -9.83 12.67 16.37
CA LYS A 81 -8.42 13.05 16.17
C LYS A 81 -8.19 13.32 14.70
N MET A 82 -7.48 14.39 14.41
CA MET A 82 -7.13 14.78 13.04
C MET A 82 -5.63 14.85 12.88
N CYS A 83 -5.15 14.40 11.73
CA CYS A 83 -3.75 14.48 11.36
C CYS A 83 -3.64 14.98 9.92
N LYS A 84 -2.94 16.10 9.74
CA LYS A 84 -2.55 16.61 8.44
C LYS A 84 -1.05 16.48 8.28
N VAL A 85 -0.63 15.73 7.25
CA VAL A 85 0.77 15.62 6.85
C VAL A 85 0.94 16.28 5.50
N VAL A 86 1.93 17.16 5.38
CA VAL A 86 2.28 17.85 4.12
C VAL A 86 3.75 17.58 3.82
N PHE A 87 4.04 17.19 2.58
CA PHE A 87 5.41 16.94 2.13
C PHE A 87 5.57 17.19 0.63
N ASP A 88 6.79 17.37 0.20
CA ASP A 88 7.16 17.43 -1.21
C ASP A 88 7.59 16.04 -1.68
N THR A 89 7.18 15.66 -2.89
CA THR A 89 7.72 14.47 -3.56
C THR A 89 8.61 14.87 -4.72
N GLU A 90 9.66 14.11 -4.93
CA GLU A 90 10.59 14.27 -6.05
C GLU A 90 10.90 12.90 -6.65
N GLN A 91 10.77 12.78 -7.97
CA GLN A 91 11.06 11.56 -8.73
C GLN A 91 11.93 11.89 -9.94
N ASP A 92 12.48 10.85 -10.57
CA ASP A 92 13.24 11.03 -11.80
C ASP A 92 12.40 11.72 -12.88
N PRO A 93 13.01 12.63 -13.70
CA PRO A 93 12.33 13.27 -14.81
C PRO A 93 11.71 12.24 -15.77
N GLY A 94 10.55 12.59 -16.33
CA GLY A 94 9.84 11.73 -17.29
C GLY A 94 8.95 10.67 -16.64
N TRP A 95 8.81 10.67 -15.32
CA TRP A 95 7.92 9.79 -14.57
C TRP A 95 6.81 10.57 -13.87
N GLU A 96 5.65 9.96 -13.76
CA GLU A 96 4.58 10.41 -12.87
C GLU A 96 4.00 9.24 -12.08
N TYR A 97 3.41 9.53 -10.93
CA TYR A 97 2.82 8.53 -10.04
C TYR A 97 1.38 8.84 -9.68
N ALA A 98 0.67 7.80 -9.25
CA ALA A 98 -0.61 7.92 -8.54
C ALA A 98 -0.63 6.93 -7.37
N ILE A 99 -1.25 7.31 -6.27
CA ILE A 99 -1.56 6.39 -5.18
C ILE A 99 -2.85 5.66 -5.55
N PHE A 100 -2.81 4.34 -5.53
CA PHE A 100 -3.97 3.53 -5.93
C PHE A 100 -4.56 2.70 -4.79
N ALA A 101 -3.79 2.45 -3.73
CA ALA A 101 -4.28 1.74 -2.56
C ALA A 101 -3.60 2.25 -1.30
N VAL A 102 -4.32 2.17 -0.20
CA VAL A 102 -3.82 2.46 1.14
C VAL A 102 -4.16 1.27 2.04
N THR A 103 -3.15 0.74 2.70
CA THR A 103 -3.33 -0.30 3.72
C THR A 103 -3.21 0.32 5.10
N TYR A 104 -4.28 0.22 5.87
CA TYR A 104 -4.33 0.61 7.27
C TYR A 104 -3.94 -0.57 8.14
N ARG A 105 -3.14 -0.29 9.16
CA ARG A 105 -2.83 -1.25 10.20
C ARG A 105 -2.97 -0.56 11.55
N GLY A 106 -3.44 -1.27 12.54
CA GLY A 106 -3.61 -0.75 13.88
C GLY A 106 -4.29 -1.75 14.79
N PHE A 107 -4.67 -1.30 15.95
CA PHE A 107 -5.39 -2.06 16.97
C PHE A 107 -6.72 -1.37 17.27
N ALA A 108 -7.74 -2.16 17.56
CA ALA A 108 -8.99 -1.63 18.08
C ALA A 108 -9.51 -2.54 19.20
N ALA A 109 -9.93 -1.90 20.31
CA ALA A 109 -10.72 -2.52 21.37
C ALA A 109 -12.00 -1.72 21.49
N LEU A 110 -13.12 -2.28 21.08
CA LEU A 110 -14.42 -1.60 21.00
C LEU A 110 -15.49 -2.42 21.69
N ASP A 111 -16.17 -1.85 22.65
CA ASP A 111 -17.37 -2.43 23.26
C ASP A 111 -18.50 -2.61 22.25
N PRO A 112 -19.50 -3.46 22.50
CA PRO A 112 -20.65 -3.64 21.62
C PRO A 112 -21.31 -2.31 21.25
N GLY A 113 -21.46 -2.05 19.93
CA GLY A 113 -22.07 -0.84 19.40
C GLY A 113 -21.17 0.39 19.31
N VAL A 114 -19.97 0.39 19.88
CA VAL A 114 -18.97 1.44 19.64
C VAL A 114 -18.54 1.42 18.18
N ARG A 115 -18.45 2.60 17.57
CA ARG A 115 -18.16 2.77 16.14
C ARG A 115 -16.90 3.57 15.95
N GLY A 116 -15.93 2.98 15.21
CA GLY A 116 -14.71 3.62 14.75
C GLY A 116 -14.79 3.92 13.26
N GLU A 117 -14.42 5.12 12.86
CA GLU A 117 -14.28 5.54 11.47
C GLU A 117 -12.91 6.18 11.25
N GLN A 118 -12.23 5.74 10.20
CA GLN A 118 -11.05 6.41 9.67
C GLN A 118 -11.37 6.98 8.30
N ASP A 119 -11.30 8.30 8.15
CA ASP A 119 -11.43 9.03 6.88
C ASP A 119 -10.05 9.52 6.45
N LEU A 120 -9.69 9.26 5.21
CA LEU A 120 -8.41 9.64 4.65
C LEU A 120 -8.59 10.32 3.30
N ARG A 121 -7.98 11.50 3.16
CA ARG A 121 -7.83 12.20 1.88
C ARG A 121 -6.35 12.40 1.60
N PHE A 122 -5.95 12.19 0.35
CA PHE A 122 -4.55 12.32 -0.03
C PHE A 122 -4.38 12.73 -1.49
N GLY A 123 -3.32 13.46 -1.77
CA GLY A 123 -2.98 13.93 -3.12
C GLY A 123 -2.36 15.32 -3.12
N GLY A 124 -2.07 15.83 -4.31
CA GLY A 124 -1.64 17.20 -4.52
C GLY A 124 -2.79 18.20 -4.49
N VAL A 125 -2.46 19.48 -4.45
CA VAL A 125 -3.45 20.58 -4.43
C VAL A 125 -4.48 20.43 -5.56
N GLY A 126 -5.76 20.39 -5.19
CA GLY A 126 -6.87 20.23 -6.15
C GLY A 126 -7.03 18.84 -6.76
N LYS A 127 -6.22 17.87 -6.35
CA LYS A 127 -6.21 16.50 -6.87
C LYS A 127 -6.15 15.49 -5.72
N GLN A 128 -7.21 15.40 -4.91
CA GLN A 128 -7.26 14.48 -3.78
C GLN A 128 -8.15 13.27 -4.08
N ALA A 129 -7.68 12.08 -3.65
CA ALA A 129 -8.46 10.88 -3.51
C ALA A 129 -8.96 10.75 -2.06
N ARG A 130 -9.99 9.93 -1.84
CA ARG A 130 -10.55 9.66 -0.50
C ARG A 130 -10.78 8.17 -0.33
N THR A 131 -10.47 7.67 0.87
CA THR A 131 -10.84 6.34 1.33
C THR A 131 -11.41 6.42 2.74
N THR A 132 -12.26 5.46 3.11
CA THR A 132 -12.87 5.39 4.44
C THR A 132 -12.87 3.94 4.92
N MET A 133 -12.51 3.74 6.19
CA MET A 133 -12.60 2.45 6.86
C MET A 133 -13.51 2.59 8.09
N ASN A 134 -14.37 1.59 8.32
CA ASN A 134 -15.28 1.55 9.45
C ASN A 134 -15.09 0.25 10.25
N LEU A 135 -15.10 0.36 11.56
CA LEU A 135 -15.14 -0.76 12.51
C LEU A 135 -16.34 -0.58 13.45
N VAL A 136 -16.93 -1.69 13.85
CA VAL A 136 -18.03 -1.69 14.84
C VAL A 136 -17.74 -2.78 15.86
N GLY A 137 -17.83 -2.44 17.15
CA GLY A 137 -17.70 -3.38 18.24
C GLY A 137 -18.88 -4.38 18.35
N PRO A 138 -18.69 -5.53 18.99
CA PRO A 138 -17.49 -5.87 19.77
C PRO A 138 -16.27 -6.21 18.89
N TYR A 139 -15.15 -5.63 19.21
CA TYR A 139 -13.87 -5.86 18.52
C TYR A 139 -12.73 -5.76 19.53
N ASP A 140 -11.75 -6.64 19.48
CA ASP A 140 -10.58 -6.60 20.37
C ASP A 140 -9.41 -7.31 19.67
N SER A 141 -8.72 -6.59 18.80
CA SER A 141 -7.61 -7.14 18.02
C SER A 141 -6.92 -6.15 17.12
N ASP A 142 -5.76 -6.57 16.59
CA ASP A 142 -5.14 -5.94 15.44
C ASP A 142 -6.02 -6.03 14.20
N TYR A 143 -5.97 -4.99 13.39
CA TYR A 143 -6.62 -4.98 12.09
C TYR A 143 -5.63 -4.68 10.95
N ILE A 144 -5.91 -5.21 9.78
CA ILE A 144 -5.29 -4.83 8.52
C ILE A 144 -6.41 -4.66 7.52
N ASN A 145 -6.56 -3.47 6.98
CA ASN A 145 -7.56 -3.17 5.97
C ASN A 145 -6.93 -2.43 4.80
N ALA A 146 -7.10 -2.95 3.58
CA ALA A 146 -6.62 -2.33 2.37
C ALA A 146 -7.79 -1.69 1.61
N GLN A 147 -7.65 -0.40 1.31
CA GLN A 147 -8.64 0.38 0.56
C GLN A 147 -8.04 0.78 -0.79
N GLU A 148 -8.80 0.56 -1.86
CA GLU A 148 -8.40 0.97 -3.21
C GLU A 148 -9.02 2.30 -3.62
N VAL A 149 -8.25 3.09 -4.34
CA VAL A 149 -8.78 4.23 -5.10
C VAL A 149 -9.31 3.70 -6.42
N PRO A 150 -10.58 3.92 -6.76
CA PRO A 150 -11.11 3.54 -8.06
C PRO A 150 -10.26 4.12 -9.19
N ILE A 151 -9.99 3.35 -10.23
CA ILE A 151 -9.09 3.74 -11.32
C ILE A 151 -9.53 5.05 -11.99
N SER A 152 -10.83 5.24 -12.16
CA SER A 152 -11.42 6.48 -12.66
C SER A 152 -11.18 7.69 -11.77
N SER A 153 -10.84 7.46 -10.50
CA SER A 153 -10.57 8.48 -9.48
C SER A 153 -9.08 8.67 -9.19
N LEU A 154 -8.20 7.93 -9.85
CA LEU A 154 -6.75 8.09 -9.68
C LEU A 154 -6.31 9.52 -10.01
N LYS A 155 -5.51 10.09 -9.13
CA LYS A 155 -4.93 11.42 -9.28
C LYS A 155 -3.43 11.29 -9.54
N TRP A 156 -3.05 11.55 -10.78
CA TRP A 156 -1.66 11.51 -11.22
C TRP A 156 -0.92 12.79 -10.82
N SER A 157 0.34 12.65 -10.39
CA SER A 157 1.19 13.77 -9.99
C SER A 157 1.44 14.76 -11.13
N GLY A 158 1.39 14.28 -12.38
CA GLY A 158 1.61 15.05 -13.57
C GLY A 158 3.07 15.03 -14.05
N CYS A 159 3.24 15.37 -15.32
CA CYS A 159 4.52 15.27 -16.03
C CYS A 159 5.25 16.61 -16.19
N ASN A 160 4.74 17.69 -15.62
CA ASN A 160 5.26 19.04 -15.80
C ASN A 160 6.46 19.39 -14.91
N GLY A 161 7.15 18.37 -14.43
CA GLY A 161 8.30 18.46 -13.54
C GLY A 161 8.51 17.15 -12.82
N ASN A 162 9.66 17.03 -12.21
CA ASN A 162 10.03 15.86 -11.40
C ASN A 162 9.75 16.08 -9.90
N ARG A 163 9.10 17.18 -9.54
CA ARG A 163 8.82 17.57 -8.16
C ARG A 163 7.36 18.00 -8.01
N GLN A 164 6.66 17.39 -7.07
CA GLN A 164 5.36 17.83 -6.59
C GLN A 164 5.52 18.44 -5.20
N LYS A 165 5.12 19.70 -5.07
CA LYS A 165 5.05 20.39 -3.77
C LYS A 165 3.71 20.17 -3.12
N ASP A 166 3.71 20.27 -1.78
CA ASP A 166 2.50 20.24 -0.96
C ASP A 166 1.59 19.03 -1.24
N PHE A 167 2.20 17.84 -1.36
CA PHE A 167 1.41 16.62 -1.27
C PHE A 167 0.84 16.52 0.12
N THR A 168 -0.46 16.36 0.22
CA THR A 168 -1.19 16.40 1.49
C THR A 168 -1.83 15.06 1.78
N ILE A 169 -1.74 14.65 3.03
CA ILE A 169 -2.49 13.56 3.62
C ILE A 169 -3.27 14.15 4.79
N ASP A 170 -4.60 14.13 4.68
CA ASP A 170 -5.53 14.55 5.72
C ASP A 170 -6.24 13.29 6.25
N ALA A 171 -5.89 12.86 7.45
CA ALA A 171 -6.46 11.70 8.12
C ALA A 171 -7.30 12.13 9.33
N ALA A 172 -8.40 11.43 9.57
CA ALA A 172 -9.20 11.61 10.78
C ALA A 172 -9.61 10.25 11.33
N LEU A 173 -9.45 10.06 12.64
CA LEU A 173 -10.06 8.99 13.42
C LEU A 173 -11.25 9.57 14.15
N THR A 174 -12.40 8.91 14.07
CA THR A 174 -13.60 9.26 14.85
C THR A 174 -14.04 8.02 15.58
N LEU A 175 -14.25 8.14 16.90
CA LEU A 175 -14.77 7.08 17.75
C LEU A 175 -16.03 7.57 18.41
N ARG A 176 -17.10 6.75 18.40
CA ARG A 176 -18.40 7.08 19.01
C ARG A 176 -18.92 5.92 19.81
N ALA A 177 -19.20 6.16 21.07
CA ALA A 177 -19.90 5.23 21.98
C ALA A 177 -21.40 5.36 21.82
N PRO A 178 -22.18 4.26 21.93
CA PRO A 178 -23.64 4.29 21.90
C PRO A 178 -24.24 4.90 23.17
N ASP A 179 -23.53 4.80 24.29
CA ASP A 179 -23.93 5.30 25.61
C ASP A 179 -22.72 5.75 26.44
N ALA A 180 -22.96 6.22 27.66
CA ALA A 180 -21.96 6.76 28.56
C ALA A 180 -21.09 5.68 29.24
N ASP A 181 -21.53 4.43 29.26
CA ASP A 181 -20.87 3.33 29.93
C ASP A 181 -19.93 2.53 29.00
N SER A 182 -20.07 2.74 27.69
CA SER A 182 -19.29 2.05 26.67
C SER A 182 -17.87 2.59 26.57
N GLN A 183 -16.92 1.68 26.34
CA GLN A 183 -15.50 1.98 26.17
C GLN A 183 -15.04 1.64 24.75
N GLY A 184 -14.01 2.35 24.28
CA GLY A 184 -13.38 2.04 23.02
C GLY A 184 -12.04 2.73 22.85
N LEU A 185 -11.12 1.99 22.24
CA LEU A 185 -9.82 2.47 21.76
C LEU A 185 -9.70 2.12 20.27
N PHE A 186 -9.32 3.10 19.47
CA PHE A 186 -9.07 2.90 18.04
C PHE A 186 -7.78 3.59 17.64
N THR A 187 -6.76 2.81 17.28
CA THR A 187 -5.43 3.32 16.96
C THR A 187 -5.11 3.10 15.49
N VAL A 188 -4.32 3.99 14.92
CA VAL A 188 -3.55 3.73 13.70
C VAL A 188 -2.13 3.40 14.13
N ASP A 189 -2.00 2.65 15.21
CA ASP A 189 -0.77 2.19 15.80
C ASP A 189 -1.01 0.84 16.48
N THR A 190 -0.01 -0.05 16.53
CA THR A 190 -0.08 -1.31 17.28
C THR A 190 0.83 -1.26 18.50
N VAL A 191 0.41 -1.94 19.57
CA VAL A 191 1.18 -2.12 20.80
C VAL A 191 2.54 -2.79 20.53
N ASP A 192 2.69 -3.49 19.41
CA ASP A 192 3.91 -4.21 18.99
C ASP A 192 4.84 -3.39 18.09
N GLY A 193 4.59 -2.09 17.87
CA GLY A 193 5.49 -1.19 17.14
C GLY A 193 5.51 -1.35 15.61
N GLU A 194 4.62 -2.13 15.02
CA GLU A 194 4.45 -2.23 13.56
C GLU A 194 3.27 -1.40 13.04
N VAL A 195 3.41 -0.12 13.12
CA VAL A 195 2.42 0.90 12.75
C VAL A 195 2.58 1.31 11.33
N ARG A 196 1.52 1.19 10.49
CA ARG A 196 1.68 1.67 9.12
C ARG A 196 0.36 2.07 8.46
N GLN A 197 0.34 3.24 7.87
CA GLN A 197 -0.43 3.48 6.65
C GLN A 197 0.51 3.31 5.47
N GLU A 198 0.37 2.23 4.73
CA GLU A 198 1.16 1.96 3.54
C GLU A 198 0.40 2.46 2.31
N TYR A 199 1.03 3.36 1.57
CA TYR A 199 0.50 3.96 0.34
C TYR A 199 1.16 3.27 -0.85
N GLU A 200 0.40 2.50 -1.60
CA GLU A 200 0.90 1.84 -2.80
C GLU A 200 0.85 2.77 -4.00
N VAL A 201 1.98 2.86 -4.72
CA VAL A 201 2.23 3.80 -5.80
C VAL A 201 2.21 3.10 -7.16
N LEU A 202 1.48 3.67 -8.12
CA LEU A 202 1.56 3.33 -9.54
C LEU A 202 2.51 4.30 -10.23
N TRP A 203 3.38 3.79 -11.06
CA TRP A 203 4.29 4.57 -11.89
C TRP A 203 3.95 4.44 -13.36
N ARG A 204 4.05 5.54 -14.11
CA ARG A 204 4.06 5.52 -15.58
C ARG A 204 5.01 6.57 -16.14
N GLU A 205 5.49 6.31 -17.35
CA GLU A 205 6.31 7.26 -18.08
C GLU A 205 5.44 8.39 -18.67
N CYS A 206 5.97 9.62 -18.67
CA CYS A 206 5.25 10.81 -19.07
C CYS A 206 4.98 10.94 -20.58
N LYS A 207 5.86 10.43 -21.41
CA LYS A 207 5.73 10.51 -22.90
C LYS A 207 6.31 9.26 -23.54
N GLY A 208 5.53 8.62 -24.43
CA GLY A 208 6.03 7.63 -25.37
C GLY A 208 6.48 6.28 -24.80
N GLY A 209 6.31 6.08 -23.50
CA GLY A 209 6.53 4.79 -22.90
C GLY A 209 5.55 3.73 -23.44
N PRO A 210 5.95 2.47 -23.56
CA PRO A 210 5.03 1.43 -23.98
C PRO A 210 3.84 1.37 -23.02
N LYS A 211 2.62 1.31 -23.56
CA LYS A 211 1.42 1.10 -22.76
C LYS A 211 1.66 -0.11 -21.87
N LYS A 212 1.60 0.08 -20.55
CA LYS A 212 1.81 -1.00 -19.58
C LYS A 212 0.45 -1.56 -19.15
N ALA A 213 0.38 -2.87 -19.10
CA ALA A 213 -0.73 -3.53 -18.45
C ALA A 213 -0.48 -3.56 -16.94
N PHE A 214 -1.49 -3.29 -16.14
CA PHE A 214 -1.45 -3.45 -14.69
C PHE A 214 -2.39 -4.59 -14.30
N ALA A 215 -1.88 -5.54 -13.53
CA ALA A 215 -2.73 -6.50 -12.86
C ALA A 215 -2.89 -6.11 -11.39
N ILE A 216 -4.12 -6.09 -10.93
CA ILE A 216 -4.48 -5.87 -9.53
C ILE A 216 -5.14 -7.15 -9.04
N CYS A 217 -4.58 -7.76 -7.99
CA CYS A 217 -5.14 -8.95 -7.35
C CYS A 217 -5.62 -8.60 -5.96
N ARG A 218 -6.84 -9.03 -5.63
CA ARG A 218 -7.52 -8.85 -4.35
C ARG A 218 -7.81 -10.18 -3.72
N LEU A 219 -7.62 -10.26 -2.43
CA LEU A 219 -7.95 -11.44 -1.64
C LEU A 219 -8.56 -10.99 -0.31
N THR A 220 -9.77 -11.46 -0.02
CA THR A 220 -10.37 -11.32 1.30
C THR A 220 -10.20 -12.63 2.02
N VAL A 221 -9.52 -12.62 3.16
CA VAL A 221 -9.28 -13.83 3.96
C VAL A 221 -9.91 -13.69 5.35
N PRO A 222 -10.44 -14.78 5.92
CA PRO A 222 -10.86 -14.77 7.31
C PRO A 222 -9.64 -14.53 8.20
N GLY A 223 -9.66 -13.45 8.95
CA GLY A 223 -8.67 -13.16 9.99
C GLY A 223 -9.22 -13.60 11.36
N LYS A 224 -8.34 -13.66 12.37
CA LYS A 224 -8.72 -14.00 13.75
C LYS A 224 -9.79 -13.06 14.32
N SER A 225 -9.85 -11.84 13.82
CA SER A 225 -10.69 -10.76 14.35
C SER A 225 -11.63 -10.14 13.30
N GLY A 226 -11.83 -10.83 12.19
CA GLY A 226 -12.67 -10.36 11.10
C GLY A 226 -12.01 -10.51 9.74
N PRO A 227 -12.72 -10.19 8.64
CA PRO A 227 -12.17 -10.35 7.30
C PRO A 227 -11.02 -9.36 7.06
N MET A 228 -9.91 -9.89 6.57
CA MET A 228 -8.72 -9.12 6.16
C MET A 228 -8.68 -9.02 4.65
N GLN A 229 -8.48 -7.81 4.12
CA GLN A 229 -8.28 -7.60 2.69
C GLN A 229 -6.80 -7.41 2.37
N LEU A 230 -6.31 -8.21 1.43
CA LEU A 230 -4.97 -8.11 0.87
C LEU A 230 -5.05 -7.71 -0.60
N ILE A 231 -4.29 -6.71 -0.98
CA ILE A 231 -4.21 -6.22 -2.36
C ILE A 231 -2.77 -6.29 -2.82
N SER A 232 -2.58 -6.71 -4.07
CA SER A 232 -1.29 -6.60 -4.75
C SER A 232 -1.47 -6.15 -6.18
N LYS A 233 -0.46 -5.51 -6.73
CA LYS A 233 -0.41 -5.11 -8.13
C LYS A 233 0.96 -5.33 -8.73
N HIS A 234 1.00 -5.41 -10.04
CA HIS A 234 2.26 -5.32 -10.77
C HIS A 234 2.03 -4.75 -12.18
N PRO A 235 2.82 -3.76 -12.61
CA PRO A 235 2.88 -3.34 -14.00
C PRO A 235 3.75 -4.30 -14.81
N ALA A 236 3.40 -4.52 -16.06
CA ALA A 236 4.27 -5.21 -17.02
C ALA A 236 3.91 -4.80 -18.46
N LYS A 237 4.82 -5.07 -19.41
CA LYS A 237 4.56 -4.83 -20.84
C LYS A 237 3.44 -5.72 -21.40
N LYS A 238 3.24 -6.90 -20.80
CA LYS A 238 2.23 -7.89 -21.21
C LYS A 238 1.27 -8.19 -20.06
N PRO A 239 -0.04 -8.33 -20.35
CA PRO A 239 -1.07 -8.60 -19.34
C PRO A 239 -0.81 -9.85 -18.50
N ASP A 240 -0.36 -10.94 -19.13
CA ASP A 240 -0.04 -12.22 -18.47
C ASP A 240 1.13 -12.09 -17.48
N GLN A 241 2.17 -11.34 -17.85
CA GLN A 241 3.31 -11.06 -16.96
C GLN A 241 2.89 -10.19 -15.77
N ALA A 242 2.06 -9.17 -16.01
CA ALA A 242 1.51 -8.34 -14.93
C ALA A 242 0.74 -9.20 -13.94
N LEU A 243 -0.15 -10.09 -14.43
CA LEU A 243 -0.95 -10.97 -13.60
C LEU A 243 -0.11 -11.94 -12.77
N ALA A 244 0.89 -12.61 -13.41
CA ALA A 244 1.76 -13.56 -12.72
C ALA A 244 2.54 -12.90 -11.58
N LYS A 245 3.10 -11.71 -11.82
CA LYS A 245 3.86 -10.97 -10.82
C LYS A 245 2.96 -10.40 -9.71
N ALA A 246 1.74 -9.92 -10.03
CA ALA A 246 0.78 -9.48 -9.02
C ALA A 246 0.38 -10.64 -8.10
N LYS A 247 0.10 -11.82 -8.63
CA LYS A 247 -0.17 -13.03 -7.81
C LYS A 247 1.01 -13.42 -6.93
N SER A 248 2.25 -13.36 -7.44
CA SER A 248 3.45 -13.63 -6.65
C SER A 248 3.62 -12.65 -5.48
N LYS A 249 3.39 -11.36 -5.69
CA LYS A 249 3.40 -10.34 -4.62
C LYS A 249 2.29 -10.60 -3.58
N LEU A 250 1.10 -11.01 -4.03
CA LEU A 250 0.01 -11.35 -3.13
C LEU A 250 0.35 -12.57 -2.27
N ALA A 251 1.03 -13.58 -2.85
CA ALA A 251 1.50 -14.75 -2.13
C ALA A 251 2.49 -14.38 -1.00
N LYS A 252 3.38 -13.41 -1.25
CA LYS A 252 4.27 -12.88 -0.22
C LYS A 252 3.47 -12.20 0.89
N LYS A 253 2.51 -11.32 0.55
CA LYS A 253 1.62 -10.68 1.54
C LYS A 253 0.82 -11.70 2.36
N CYS A 254 0.37 -12.80 1.75
CA CYS A 254 -0.21 -13.94 2.46
C CYS A 254 0.77 -14.59 3.45
N GLY A 255 2.02 -14.79 3.04
CA GLY A 255 3.08 -15.31 3.91
C GLY A 255 3.30 -14.44 5.14
N ASP A 256 3.37 -13.13 4.93
CA ASP A 256 3.56 -12.13 5.99
C ASP A 256 2.33 -12.05 6.94
N ALA A 257 1.14 -12.40 6.44
CA ALA A 257 -0.11 -12.38 7.20
C ALA A 257 -0.43 -13.70 7.92
N LYS A 258 0.37 -14.77 7.80
CA LYS A 258 0.07 -16.13 8.32
C LYS A 258 -0.30 -16.17 9.80
N GLY A 259 0.29 -15.33 10.64
CA GLY A 259 -0.04 -15.25 12.05
C GLY A 259 -1.47 -14.76 12.34
N ARG A 260 -2.03 -13.94 11.44
CA ARG A 260 -3.34 -13.27 11.53
C ARG A 260 -4.40 -13.91 10.62
N ALA A 261 -3.99 -14.50 9.51
CA ALA A 261 -4.83 -15.16 8.51
C ALA A 261 -4.21 -16.50 8.08
N PRO A 262 -4.36 -17.58 8.85
CA PRO A 262 -3.71 -18.87 8.60
C PRO A 262 -4.18 -19.55 7.30
N ASN A 263 -5.37 -19.24 6.83
CA ASN A 263 -6.01 -19.84 5.65
C ASN A 263 -5.89 -18.95 4.38
N CYS A 264 -4.82 -18.17 4.25
CA CYS A 264 -4.61 -17.32 3.07
C CYS A 264 -4.23 -18.15 1.84
N ASP A 265 -5.17 -18.31 0.90
CA ASP A 265 -4.97 -19.01 -0.37
C ASP A 265 -5.04 -18.04 -1.55
N VAL A 266 -3.91 -17.82 -2.19
CA VAL A 266 -3.77 -16.89 -3.33
C VAL A 266 -4.59 -17.32 -4.55
N ASN A 267 -4.96 -18.60 -4.66
CA ASN A 267 -5.78 -19.08 -5.77
C ASN A 267 -7.22 -18.55 -5.72
N GLN A 268 -7.68 -18.11 -4.54
CA GLN A 268 -8.99 -17.47 -4.35
C GLN A 268 -8.98 -15.97 -4.67
N ALA A 269 -7.83 -15.42 -5.06
CA ALA A 269 -7.73 -14.00 -5.38
C ALA A 269 -8.49 -13.64 -6.66
N SER A 270 -9.31 -12.61 -6.58
CA SER A 270 -9.87 -11.94 -7.75
C SER A 270 -8.83 -10.99 -8.34
N CYS A 271 -8.49 -11.20 -9.62
CA CYS A 271 -7.50 -10.37 -10.31
C CYS A 271 -8.12 -9.70 -11.53
N SER A 272 -7.87 -8.40 -11.71
CA SER A 272 -8.22 -7.64 -12.91
C SER A 272 -6.97 -7.12 -13.60
N VAL A 273 -6.99 -7.04 -14.93
CA VAL A 273 -5.91 -6.45 -15.72
C VAL A 273 -6.40 -5.19 -16.39
N ILE A 274 -5.61 -4.13 -16.31
CA ILE A 274 -5.91 -2.81 -16.84
C ILE A 274 -4.80 -2.43 -17.81
N ASN A 275 -5.17 -1.95 -18.99
CA ASN A 275 -4.23 -1.38 -19.96
C ASN A 275 -4.28 0.15 -19.83
N LEU A 276 -3.14 0.77 -19.54
CA LEU A 276 -2.98 2.23 -19.45
C LEU A 276 -2.30 2.78 -20.70
#